data_47ae5fc07d34042a60d9db8cc2a6e147
#
_entry.id   47ae5fc07d34042a60d9db8cc2a6e147
#
_cell.length_a   1.000
_cell.length_b   1.000
_cell.length_c   1.000
_cell.angle_alpha   90.00
_cell.angle_beta   90.00
_cell.angle_gamma   90.00
#
_symmetry.space_group_name_H-M   'P 1'
#
loop_
_entity.id
_entity.type
_entity.pdbx_description
1 polymer ?
#
loop_
_entity_poly.entity_id
_entity_poly.type
_entity_poly.pdbx_seq_one_letter_code
_entity_poly.pdbx_strand_id
1 'polypeptide(L)'
;DNWLKTIQDSIQTKYPNALKQNIIKRNMMLLKDKPFASYYEQIEKAINRNDIVSINHRISAFMASYFDIIFAVNELLHPGEKRLDKYAKDNCQILPNKFEENINKLLVQPNSETLNILDDMVESLRQILYLGYHI
;
A
#
# COMPACT_ATOMS: atom_id res chain seq x y z
N ASP A 1 -17.20 -30.99 -1.88
CA ASP A 1 -17.95 -30.41 -2.92
C ASP A 1 -17.36 -29.09 -3.41
N ASN A 2 -17.69 -28.72 -4.62
CA ASN A 2 -17.00 -27.65 -5.33
C ASN A 2 -17.68 -26.29 -5.30
N TRP A 3 -18.85 -26.15 -4.65
CA TRP A 3 -19.56 -24.87 -4.70
C TRP A 3 -18.80 -23.73 -4.02
N LEU A 4 -18.13 -24.03 -2.90
CA LEU A 4 -17.33 -23.02 -2.19
C LEU A 4 -16.13 -22.58 -3.03
N LYS A 5 -15.46 -23.54 -3.66
CA LYS A 5 -14.37 -23.25 -4.58
C LYS A 5 -14.84 -22.45 -5.77
N THR A 6 -16.01 -22.77 -6.31
CA THR A 6 -16.61 -22.03 -7.42
C THR A 6 -16.89 -20.60 -7.04
N ILE A 7 -17.39 -20.35 -5.81
CA ILE A 7 -17.62 -19.02 -5.32
C ILE A 7 -16.29 -18.25 -5.19
N GLN A 8 -15.27 -18.90 -4.63
CA GLN A 8 -13.94 -18.28 -4.49
C GLN A 8 -13.34 -17.92 -5.83
N ASP A 9 -13.42 -18.84 -6.79
CA ASP A 9 -12.92 -18.61 -8.14
C ASP A 9 -13.70 -17.47 -8.82
N SER A 10 -15.01 -17.42 -8.63
CA SER A 10 -15.86 -16.37 -9.17
C SER A 10 -15.48 -15.00 -8.59
N ILE A 11 -15.19 -14.92 -7.30
CA ILE A 11 -14.73 -13.67 -6.67
C ILE A 11 -13.39 -13.25 -7.25
N GLN A 12 -12.44 -14.17 -7.36
CA GLN A 12 -11.11 -13.88 -7.89
C GLN A 12 -11.13 -13.47 -9.36
N THR A 13 -11.97 -14.15 -10.17
CA THR A 13 -12.05 -13.86 -11.61
C THR A 13 -12.91 -12.64 -11.91
N LYS A 14 -13.77 -12.26 -11.00
CA LYS A 14 -14.70 -11.13 -11.16
C LYS A 14 -14.45 -10.04 -10.14
N TYR A 15 -13.17 -9.76 -9.87
CA TYR A 15 -12.83 -8.66 -8.97
C TYR A 15 -13.45 -7.37 -9.51
N PRO A 16 -14.40 -6.74 -8.80
CA PRO A 16 -15.14 -5.62 -9.36
C PRO A 16 -14.25 -4.43 -9.65
N ASN A 17 -14.32 -3.91 -10.86
CA ASN A 17 -13.53 -2.77 -11.26
C ASN A 17 -13.83 -1.52 -10.43
N ALA A 18 -15.11 -1.30 -10.10
CA ALA A 18 -15.50 -0.18 -9.25
C ALA A 18 -14.87 -0.27 -7.86
N LEU A 19 -14.84 -1.48 -7.29
CA LEU A 19 -14.18 -1.72 -6.00
C LEU A 19 -12.69 -1.44 -6.08
N LYS A 20 -12.04 -1.94 -7.13
CA LYS A 20 -10.62 -1.72 -7.38
C LYS A 20 -10.30 -0.22 -7.43
N GLN A 21 -11.04 0.53 -8.23
CA GLN A 21 -10.82 1.97 -8.36
C GLN A 21 -11.05 2.71 -7.05
N ASN A 22 -12.08 2.33 -6.30
CA ASN A 22 -12.38 2.96 -5.02
C ASN A 22 -11.29 2.70 -3.98
N ILE A 23 -10.79 1.48 -3.90
CA ILE A 23 -9.71 1.14 -2.98
C ILE A 23 -8.46 1.94 -3.32
N ILE A 24 -8.08 1.98 -4.58
CA ILE A 24 -6.88 2.67 -5.02
C ILE A 24 -6.99 4.17 -4.76
N LYS A 25 -8.07 4.78 -5.20
CA LYS A 25 -8.27 6.22 -5.06
C LYS A 25 -8.29 6.64 -3.59
N ARG A 26 -9.06 5.94 -2.78
CA ARG A 26 -9.18 6.24 -1.35
C ARG A 26 -7.84 6.13 -0.64
N ASN A 27 -7.11 5.06 -0.89
CA ASN A 27 -5.84 4.83 -0.20
C ASN A 27 -4.73 5.74 -0.71
N MET A 28 -4.70 6.09 -1.99
CA MET A 28 -3.75 7.10 -2.49
C MET A 28 -3.95 8.44 -1.79
N MET A 29 -5.19 8.83 -1.57
CA MET A 29 -5.48 10.05 -0.81
C MET A 29 -4.99 9.95 0.63
N LEU A 30 -5.19 8.81 1.28
CA LEU A 30 -4.73 8.60 2.66
C LEU A 30 -3.20 8.61 2.76
N LEU A 31 -2.50 8.07 1.76
CA LEU A 31 -1.04 8.04 1.80
C LEU A 31 -0.44 9.45 1.75
N LYS A 32 -0.82 10.25 0.79
CA LYS A 32 -0.21 11.56 0.58
C LYS A 32 -1.11 12.58 -0.10
N ASP A 33 -2.03 12.16 -0.95
CA ASP A 33 -2.75 13.06 -1.85
C ASP A 33 -3.89 13.83 -1.18
N LYS A 34 -4.28 13.42 0.03
CA LYS A 34 -5.31 14.11 0.78
C LYS A 34 -4.84 15.51 1.18
N PRO A 35 -5.65 16.55 0.99
CA PRO A 35 -5.24 17.92 1.34
C PRO A 35 -4.98 18.14 2.84
N PHE A 36 -5.59 17.30 3.71
CA PHE A 36 -5.41 17.42 5.16
C PHE A 36 -5.11 16.06 5.76
N ALA A 37 -4.12 16.03 6.63
CA ALA A 37 -3.83 14.89 7.51
C ALA A 37 -3.67 13.57 6.79
N SER A 38 -2.98 13.55 5.64
CA SER A 38 -2.51 12.31 5.04
C SER A 38 -1.52 11.63 5.98
N TYR A 39 -1.29 10.34 5.80
CA TYR A 39 -0.30 9.63 6.61
C TYR A 39 1.10 10.23 6.44
N TYR A 40 1.47 10.60 5.22
CA TYR A 40 2.73 11.30 4.97
C TYR A 40 2.84 12.56 5.82
N GLU A 41 1.83 13.41 5.79
CA GLU A 41 1.82 14.65 6.56
C GLU A 41 1.88 14.38 8.06
N GLN A 42 1.13 13.40 8.55
CA GLN A 42 1.15 13.04 9.96
C GLN A 42 2.52 12.53 10.41
N ILE A 43 3.18 11.74 9.57
CA ILE A 43 4.53 11.25 9.84
C ILE A 43 5.52 12.41 9.86
N GLU A 44 5.43 13.32 8.90
CA GLU A 44 6.28 14.51 8.87
C GLU A 44 6.16 15.33 10.15
N LYS A 45 4.95 15.59 10.59
CA LYS A 45 4.71 16.33 11.84
C LYS A 45 5.25 15.59 13.06
N ALA A 46 5.08 14.27 13.09
CA ALA A 46 5.59 13.43 14.18
C ALA A 46 7.12 13.44 14.22
N ILE A 47 7.76 13.40 13.06
CA ILE A 47 9.22 13.50 12.97
C ILE A 47 9.69 14.86 13.50
N ASN A 48 9.03 15.94 13.09
CA ASN A 48 9.41 17.29 13.50
C ASN A 48 9.31 17.52 15.00
N ARG A 49 8.40 16.81 15.69
CA ARG A 49 8.27 16.93 17.15
C ARG A 49 8.97 15.78 17.90
N ASN A 50 9.73 14.94 17.19
CA ASN A 50 10.45 13.79 17.77
C ASN A 50 9.53 12.81 18.52
N ASP A 51 8.35 12.59 17.99
CA ASP A 51 7.34 11.73 18.60
C ASP A 51 7.43 10.33 18.02
N ILE A 52 8.32 9.51 18.59
CA ILE A 52 8.65 8.18 18.06
C ILE A 52 7.45 7.24 18.03
N VAL A 53 6.56 7.32 19.02
CA VAL A 53 5.38 6.46 19.07
C VAL A 53 4.44 6.79 17.91
N SER A 54 4.18 8.08 17.69
CA SER A 54 3.33 8.50 16.57
C SER A 54 3.95 8.19 15.22
N ILE A 55 5.27 8.34 15.08
CA ILE A 55 5.97 7.98 13.84
C ILE A 55 5.68 6.51 13.50
N ASN A 56 5.94 5.60 14.43
CA ASN A 56 5.74 4.17 14.19
C ASN A 56 4.28 3.82 13.94
N HIS A 57 3.39 4.42 14.69
CA HIS A 57 1.95 4.18 14.54
C HIS A 57 1.46 4.61 13.15
N ARG A 58 1.90 5.75 12.66
CA ARG A 58 1.48 6.26 11.36
C ARG A 58 2.18 5.55 10.21
N ILE A 59 3.40 5.11 10.38
CA ILE A 59 4.07 4.25 9.40
C ILE A 59 3.28 2.95 9.23
N SER A 60 2.79 2.35 10.31
CA SER A 60 1.96 1.15 10.21
C SER A 60 0.68 1.40 9.42
N ALA A 61 0.03 2.53 9.62
CA ALA A 61 -1.15 2.91 8.85
C ALA A 61 -0.81 3.15 7.38
N PHE A 62 0.31 3.81 7.10
CA PHE A 62 0.81 4.01 5.74
C PHE A 62 1.01 2.66 5.04
N MET A 63 1.67 1.72 5.71
CA MET A 63 1.93 0.40 5.17
C MET A 63 0.65 -0.36 4.86
N ALA A 64 -0.36 -0.27 5.72
CA ALA A 64 -1.64 -0.92 5.48
C ALA A 64 -2.29 -0.40 4.18
N SER A 65 -2.32 0.91 3.99
CA SER A 65 -2.86 1.51 2.76
C SER A 65 -2.04 1.17 1.53
N TYR A 66 -0.71 1.15 1.67
CA TYR A 66 0.20 0.79 0.60
C TYR A 66 -0.09 -0.64 0.08
N PHE A 67 -0.24 -1.60 0.98
CA PHE A 67 -0.57 -2.98 0.60
C PHE A 67 -1.98 -3.10 0.02
N ASP A 68 -2.94 -2.36 0.55
CA ASP A 68 -4.29 -2.37 -0.01
C ASP A 68 -4.30 -1.95 -1.49
N ILE A 69 -3.51 -0.95 -1.84
CA ILE A 69 -3.37 -0.51 -3.23
C ILE A 69 -2.74 -1.61 -4.08
N ILE A 70 -1.65 -2.21 -3.60
CA ILE A 70 -0.94 -3.26 -4.35
C ILE A 70 -1.86 -4.44 -4.63
N PHE A 71 -2.59 -4.92 -3.63
CA PHE A 71 -3.51 -6.04 -3.84
C PHE A 71 -4.66 -5.65 -4.77
N ALA A 72 -5.18 -4.44 -4.67
CA ALA A 72 -6.23 -3.98 -5.59
C ALA A 72 -5.72 -3.91 -7.04
N VAL A 73 -4.52 -3.38 -7.26
CA VAL A 73 -3.90 -3.33 -8.59
C VAL A 73 -3.77 -4.74 -9.18
N ASN A 74 -3.41 -5.70 -8.36
CA ASN A 74 -3.25 -7.09 -8.78
C ASN A 74 -4.54 -7.89 -8.74
N GLU A 75 -5.65 -7.26 -8.35
CA GLU A 75 -6.97 -7.89 -8.25
C GLU A 75 -6.97 -9.11 -7.34
N LEU A 76 -6.27 -8.97 -6.22
CA LEU A 76 -6.18 -10.00 -5.18
C LEU A 76 -6.87 -9.53 -3.92
N LEU A 77 -7.55 -10.44 -3.25
CA LEU A 77 -8.11 -10.19 -1.93
C LEU A 77 -6.98 -10.09 -0.91
N HIS A 78 -7.15 -9.22 0.08
CA HIS A 78 -6.17 -9.06 1.15
C HIS A 78 -6.08 -10.37 1.95
N PRO A 79 -4.87 -10.95 2.09
CA PRO A 79 -4.72 -12.28 2.71
C PRO A 79 -4.71 -12.28 4.24
N GLY A 80 -4.75 -11.11 4.86
CA GLY A 80 -4.50 -10.96 6.29
C GLY A 80 -3.14 -10.34 6.54
N GLU A 81 -2.71 -10.27 7.79
CA GLU A 81 -1.55 -9.46 8.16
C GLU A 81 -0.22 -10.21 8.22
N LYS A 82 -0.24 -11.53 8.03
CA LYS A 82 0.98 -12.31 8.16
C LYS A 82 1.78 -12.34 6.88
N ARG A 83 3.06 -11.98 6.97
CA ARG A 83 4.03 -12.08 5.87
C ARG A 83 3.53 -11.42 4.58
N LEU A 84 3.01 -10.21 4.71
CA LEU A 84 2.44 -9.50 3.55
C LEU A 84 3.44 -9.27 2.44
N ASP A 85 4.68 -8.93 2.80
CA ASP A 85 5.75 -8.71 1.83
C ASP A 85 6.03 -9.97 1.02
N LYS A 86 6.15 -11.12 1.68
CA LYS A 86 6.38 -12.40 1.01
C LYS A 86 5.18 -12.79 0.17
N TYR A 87 3.97 -12.64 0.70
CA TYR A 87 2.75 -12.96 -0.05
C TYR A 87 2.65 -12.12 -1.32
N ALA A 88 2.94 -10.84 -1.22
CA ALA A 88 2.92 -9.95 -2.37
C ALA A 88 3.95 -10.37 -3.42
N LYS A 89 5.18 -10.69 -3.00
CA LYS A 89 6.23 -11.15 -3.91
C LYS A 89 5.85 -12.45 -4.62
N ASP A 90 5.20 -13.35 -3.91
CA ASP A 90 4.84 -14.67 -4.46
C ASP A 90 3.61 -14.61 -5.38
N ASN A 91 2.69 -13.68 -5.16
CA ASN A 91 1.38 -13.69 -5.81
C ASN A 91 1.10 -12.49 -6.70
N CYS A 92 1.78 -11.38 -6.51
CA CYS A 92 1.55 -10.17 -7.31
C CYS A 92 2.45 -10.19 -8.54
N GLN A 93 1.85 -10.01 -9.72
CA GLN A 93 2.61 -9.85 -10.96
C GLN A 93 3.13 -8.41 -11.09
N ILE A 94 2.42 -7.47 -10.49
CA ILE A 94 2.73 -6.05 -10.57
C ILE A 94 3.11 -5.57 -9.19
N LEU A 95 4.37 -5.16 -9.04
CA LEU A 95 4.86 -4.61 -7.79
C LEU A 95 5.53 -3.26 -8.05
N PRO A 96 5.46 -2.34 -7.07
CA PRO A 96 6.19 -1.08 -7.19
C PRO A 96 7.68 -1.29 -7.32
N ASN A 97 8.35 -0.39 -8.01
CA ASN A 97 9.79 -0.40 -8.12
C ASN A 97 10.41 -0.33 -6.72
N LYS A 98 11.46 -1.12 -6.49
CA LYS A 98 12.16 -1.19 -5.19
C LYS A 98 11.25 -1.57 -4.02
N PHE A 99 10.25 -2.40 -4.29
CA PHE A 99 9.25 -2.79 -3.31
C PHE A 99 9.87 -3.30 -2.01
N GLU A 100 10.69 -4.34 -2.09
CA GLU A 100 11.29 -4.97 -0.91
C GLU A 100 12.31 -4.04 -0.23
N GLU A 101 13.13 -3.38 -1.02
CA GLU A 101 14.14 -2.46 -0.53
C GLU A 101 13.52 -1.32 0.27
N ASN A 102 12.49 -0.69 -0.27
CA ASN A 102 11.83 0.43 0.40
C ASN A 102 11.15 0.01 1.70
N ILE A 103 10.47 -1.14 1.70
CA ILE A 103 9.84 -1.65 2.93
C ILE A 103 10.89 -1.89 4.00
N ASN A 104 11.98 -2.55 3.65
CA ASN A 104 13.04 -2.86 4.63
C ASN A 104 13.67 -1.59 5.20
N LYS A 105 13.94 -0.60 4.37
CA LYS A 105 14.50 0.67 4.82
C LYS A 105 13.54 1.44 5.72
N LEU A 106 12.26 1.44 5.36
CA LEU A 106 11.25 2.16 6.12
C LEU A 106 11.07 1.57 7.52
N LEU A 107 11.06 0.26 7.63
CA LEU A 107 10.70 -0.43 8.87
C LEU A 107 11.86 -0.64 9.85
N VAL A 108 13.10 -0.37 9.43
CA VAL A 108 14.25 -0.59 10.32
C VAL A 108 14.23 0.42 11.47
N GLN A 109 14.29 1.68 11.18
CA GLN A 109 14.24 2.74 12.19
C GLN A 109 13.97 4.08 11.53
N PRO A 110 13.02 4.85 12.03
CA PRO A 110 12.79 6.19 11.49
C PRO A 110 14.06 7.06 11.61
N ASN A 111 14.40 7.73 10.52
CA ASN A 111 15.58 8.58 10.45
C ASN A 111 15.36 9.71 9.45
N SER A 112 16.43 10.42 9.09
CA SER A 112 16.34 11.53 8.13
C SER A 112 15.89 11.11 6.73
N GLU A 113 15.98 9.82 6.39
CA GLU A 113 15.58 9.31 5.08
C GLU A 113 14.13 8.85 5.03
N THR A 114 13.43 8.79 6.17
CA THR A 114 12.07 8.23 6.22
C THR A 114 11.13 8.91 5.23
N LEU A 115 11.10 10.24 5.18
CA LEU A 115 10.22 10.96 4.27
C LEU A 115 10.58 10.72 2.81
N ASN A 116 11.86 10.61 2.49
CA ASN A 116 12.29 10.30 1.13
C ASN A 116 11.85 8.90 0.71
N ILE A 117 11.91 7.93 1.62
CA ILE A 117 11.44 6.57 1.34
C ILE A 117 9.94 6.56 1.10
N LEU A 118 9.17 7.28 1.92
CA LEU A 118 7.72 7.42 1.73
C LEU A 118 7.39 8.04 0.37
N ASP A 119 8.14 9.08 -0.02
CA ASP A 119 7.97 9.72 -1.34
C ASP A 119 8.23 8.72 -2.47
N ASP A 120 9.29 7.93 -2.37
CA ASP A 120 9.62 6.92 -3.38
C ASP A 120 8.52 5.86 -3.46
N MET A 121 7.98 5.43 -2.34
CA MET A 121 6.91 4.44 -2.31
C MET A 121 5.64 4.97 -2.98
N VAL A 122 5.25 6.19 -2.69
CA VAL A 122 4.08 6.82 -3.31
C VAL A 122 4.30 7.00 -4.81
N GLU A 123 5.47 7.50 -5.19
CA GLU A 123 5.78 7.72 -6.61
C GLU A 123 5.83 6.42 -7.39
N SER A 124 6.35 5.35 -6.80
CA SER A 124 6.38 4.03 -7.44
C SER A 124 4.96 3.49 -7.67
N LEU A 125 4.05 3.75 -6.75
CA LEU A 125 2.64 3.40 -6.95
C LEU A 125 2.03 4.22 -8.09
N ARG A 126 2.29 5.52 -8.12
CA ARG A 126 1.79 6.38 -9.20
C ARG A 126 2.26 5.91 -10.57
N GLN A 127 3.50 5.46 -10.67
CA GLN A 127 4.03 4.93 -11.92
C GLN A 127 3.26 3.71 -12.40
N ILE A 128 2.94 2.78 -11.49
CA ILE A 128 2.13 1.62 -11.83
C ILE A 128 0.76 2.04 -12.34
N LEU A 129 0.11 2.97 -11.63
CA LEU A 129 -1.22 3.44 -11.96
C LEU A 129 -1.24 4.16 -13.30
N TYR A 130 -0.20 4.94 -13.58
CA TYR A 130 -0.08 5.68 -14.84
C TYR A 130 0.15 4.75 -16.03
N LEU A 131 1.03 3.75 -15.88
CA LEU A 131 1.47 2.92 -17.00
C LEU A 131 0.42 1.92 -17.47
N GLY A 132 -0.42 1.41 -16.59
CA GLY A 132 -1.30 0.33 -16.99
C GLY A 132 -2.67 0.31 -16.34
N TYR A 133 -2.90 1.16 -15.36
CA TYR A 133 -4.11 1.05 -14.53
C TYR A 133 -4.74 2.41 -14.35
N HIS A 134 -5.12 3.02 -15.45
CA HIS A 134 -5.74 4.35 -15.46
C HIS A 134 -7.00 4.37 -14.58
N ILE A 135 -7.02 5.31 -13.70
CA ILE A 135 -8.12 5.49 -12.76
C ILE A 135 -8.80 6.82 -13.03
#